data_58cdca04e0435af982b886fa873692bf
#
_entry.id   58cdca04e0435af982b886fa873692bf
#
_cell.length_a   1.000
_cell.length_b   1.000
_cell.length_c   1.000
_cell.angle_alpha   90.00
_cell.angle_beta   90.00
_cell.angle_gamma   90.00
#
_symmetry.space_group_name_H-M   'P 1'
#
loop_
_entity.id
_entity.type
_entity.pdbx_description
1 polymer ?
#
loop_
_entity_poly.entity_id
_entity_poly.type
_entity_poly.pdbx_seq_one_letter_code
_entity_poly.pdbx_strand_id
1 'polypeptide(L)'
;MSYTLTLSDVADESVRSAIVTPLLQFNTAQAGASGHRPLVVAVHDEAGAVIGGLWGATAYGWLYIQLLLVPEALRGQGVGAQLMARAEAEAQARGCQHA
;
A
#
# COMPACT_ATOMS: atom_id res chain seq x y z
N MET A 1 -31.57 1.12 12.60
CA MET A 1 -30.30 0.51 12.94
C MET A 1 -29.58 1.39 13.96
N SER A 2 -29.16 0.83 15.06
CA SER A 2 -28.41 1.60 16.04
C SER A 2 -26.91 1.31 15.92
N TYR A 3 -26.14 2.31 16.25
CA TYR A 3 -24.69 2.22 16.19
C TYR A 3 -24.06 3.09 17.27
N THR A 4 -22.82 2.84 17.55
CA THR A 4 -22.02 3.68 18.45
C THR A 4 -20.72 4.08 17.77
N LEU A 5 -20.19 5.23 18.19
CA LEU A 5 -18.91 5.73 17.70
C LEU A 5 -17.93 5.72 18.86
N THR A 6 -16.71 5.29 18.57
CA THR A 6 -15.61 5.33 19.52
C THR A 6 -14.45 6.09 18.92
N LEU A 7 -13.69 6.78 19.78
CA LEU A 7 -12.48 7.49 19.39
C LEU A 7 -11.32 6.86 20.12
N SER A 8 -10.24 6.57 19.39
CA SER A 8 -9.03 5.99 19.99
C SER A 8 -7.80 6.63 19.38
N ASP A 9 -6.77 6.76 20.18
CA ASP A 9 -5.45 7.17 19.72
C ASP A 9 -4.50 5.97 19.54
N VAL A 10 -5.07 4.75 19.59
CA VAL A 10 -4.31 3.52 19.38
C VAL A 10 -4.57 3.01 17.96
N ALA A 11 -3.50 2.75 17.22
CA ALA A 11 -3.59 2.18 15.89
C ALA A 11 -3.74 0.67 15.99
N ASP A 12 -4.99 0.21 16.08
CA ASP A 12 -5.32 -1.20 16.22
C ASP A 12 -5.47 -1.83 14.85
N GLU A 13 -4.64 -2.82 14.56
CA GLU A 13 -4.63 -3.49 13.26
C GLU A 13 -5.95 -4.24 12.98
N SER A 14 -6.59 -4.77 14.00
CA SER A 14 -7.87 -5.46 13.81
C SER A 14 -8.96 -4.49 13.37
N VAL A 15 -8.96 -3.27 13.90
CA VAL A 15 -9.89 -2.22 13.48
C VAL A 15 -9.59 -1.79 12.05
N ARG A 16 -8.31 -1.62 11.72
CA ARG A 16 -7.91 -1.26 10.37
C ARG A 16 -8.37 -2.30 9.36
N SER A 17 -8.13 -3.57 9.63
CA SER A 17 -8.56 -4.67 8.76
C SER A 17 -10.07 -4.71 8.61
N ALA A 18 -10.82 -4.46 9.69
CA ALA A 18 -12.28 -4.43 9.66
C ALA A 18 -12.82 -3.30 8.78
N ILE A 19 -12.06 -2.21 8.63
CA ILE A 19 -12.42 -1.10 7.75
C ILE A 19 -12.00 -1.38 6.31
N VAL A 20 -10.76 -1.84 6.12
CA VAL A 20 -10.14 -1.94 4.80
C VAL A 20 -10.70 -3.12 4.00
N THR A 21 -10.90 -4.27 4.64
CA THR A 21 -11.30 -5.47 3.92
C THR A 21 -12.66 -5.32 3.22
N PRO A 22 -13.73 -4.87 3.89
CA PRO A 22 -14.99 -4.64 3.18
C PRO A 22 -14.91 -3.55 2.12
N LEU A 23 -14.10 -2.52 2.35
CA LEU A 23 -13.92 -1.44 1.38
C LEU A 23 -13.31 -1.96 0.08
N LEU A 24 -12.28 -2.80 0.17
CA LEU A 24 -11.67 -3.41 -1.01
C LEU A 24 -12.65 -4.33 -1.73
N GLN A 25 -13.41 -5.12 -1.00
CA GLN A 25 -14.43 -6.00 -1.58
C GLN A 25 -15.51 -5.20 -2.29
N PHE A 26 -15.98 -4.11 -1.68
CA PHE A 26 -16.98 -3.24 -2.28
C PHE A 26 -16.46 -2.64 -3.58
N ASN A 27 -15.25 -2.09 -3.58
CA ASN A 27 -14.66 -1.48 -4.76
C ASN A 27 -14.51 -2.49 -5.90
N THR A 28 -14.08 -3.70 -5.59
CA THR A 28 -13.95 -4.77 -6.58
C THR A 28 -15.31 -5.14 -7.16
N ALA A 29 -16.32 -5.28 -6.33
CA ALA A 29 -17.67 -5.62 -6.76
C ALA A 29 -18.28 -4.54 -7.66
N GLN A 30 -18.07 -3.25 -7.33
CA GLN A 30 -18.62 -2.14 -8.09
C GLN A 30 -17.95 -1.98 -9.45
N ALA A 31 -16.65 -2.23 -9.52
CA ALA A 31 -15.88 -2.03 -10.74
C ALA A 31 -15.74 -3.30 -11.58
N GLY A 32 -16.28 -4.43 -11.12
CA GLY A 32 -15.99 -5.72 -11.73
C GLY A 32 -14.50 -6.02 -11.59
N ALA A 33 -13.85 -6.33 -12.68
CA ALA A 33 -12.41 -6.54 -12.68
C ALA A 33 -11.69 -5.19 -12.69
N SER A 34 -11.72 -4.47 -11.59
CA SER A 34 -11.06 -3.16 -11.44
C SER A 34 -9.55 -3.22 -11.67
N GLY A 35 -8.99 -4.43 -11.69
CA GLY A 35 -7.57 -4.61 -11.77
C GLY A 35 -6.87 -4.36 -10.44
N HIS A 36 -7.61 -4.39 -9.33
CA HIS A 36 -6.99 -4.20 -8.03
C HIS A 36 -5.99 -5.32 -7.76
N ARG A 37 -4.72 -4.94 -7.60
CA ARG A 37 -3.63 -5.86 -7.29
C ARG A 37 -2.72 -5.20 -6.29
N PRO A 38 -2.35 -5.91 -5.22
CA PRO A 38 -1.34 -5.39 -4.30
C PRO A 38 -0.04 -5.12 -5.03
N LEU A 39 0.65 -4.08 -4.58
CA LEU A 39 1.98 -3.73 -5.07
C LEU A 39 2.84 -3.44 -3.84
N VAL A 40 3.86 -4.26 -3.64
CA VAL A 40 4.72 -4.17 -2.47
C VAL A 40 6.17 -4.21 -2.93
N VAL A 41 6.97 -3.23 -2.49
CA VAL A 41 8.41 -3.23 -2.68
C VAL A 41 9.03 -3.29 -1.29
N ALA A 42 9.68 -4.38 -0.97
CA ALA A 42 10.24 -4.59 0.37
C ALA A 42 11.74 -4.30 0.39
N VAL A 43 12.20 -3.71 1.48
CA VAL A 43 13.63 -3.54 1.75
C VAL A 43 14.03 -4.61 2.76
N HIS A 44 15.01 -5.42 2.40
CA HIS A 44 15.52 -6.50 3.23
C HIS A 44 16.91 -6.15 3.73
N ASP A 45 17.23 -6.56 4.94
CA ASP A 45 18.60 -6.49 5.45
C ASP A 45 19.42 -7.69 4.96
N GLU A 46 20.67 -7.78 5.41
CA GLU A 46 21.57 -8.85 5.00
C GLU A 46 21.11 -10.24 5.46
N ALA A 47 20.32 -10.29 6.54
CA ALA A 47 19.75 -11.52 7.07
C ALA A 47 18.44 -11.90 6.37
N GLY A 48 17.94 -11.06 5.46
CA GLY A 48 16.70 -11.29 4.75
C GLY A 48 15.45 -10.78 5.48
N ALA A 49 15.61 -10.09 6.61
CA ALA A 49 14.47 -9.53 7.33
C ALA A 49 13.96 -8.27 6.63
N VAL A 50 12.65 -8.12 6.57
CA VAL A 50 12.04 -6.90 6.01
C VAL A 50 12.19 -5.76 7.01
N ILE A 51 12.86 -4.69 6.60
CA ILE A 51 13.14 -3.54 7.45
C ILE A 51 12.47 -2.26 6.99
N GLY A 52 11.79 -2.29 5.87
CA GLY A 52 11.05 -1.16 5.33
C GLY A 52 10.50 -1.50 3.97
N GLY A 53 9.99 -0.50 3.27
CA GLY A 53 9.50 -0.67 1.93
C GLY A 53 8.30 0.20 1.61
N LEU A 54 7.66 -0.12 0.49
CA LEU A 54 6.49 0.56 -0.01
C LEU A 54 5.34 -0.45 -0.07
N TRP A 55 4.20 -0.06 0.45
CA TRP A 55 2.98 -0.86 0.43
C TRP A 55 1.89 -0.09 -0.26
N GLY A 56 1.33 -0.66 -1.29
CA GLY A 56 0.28 -0.02 -2.04
C GLY A 56 -0.46 -1.01 -2.91
N ALA A 57 -1.05 -0.49 -3.95
CA ALA A 57 -1.82 -1.29 -4.90
C ALA A 57 -2.00 -0.53 -6.20
N THR A 58 -2.35 -1.24 -7.26
CA THR A 58 -2.81 -0.64 -8.50
C THR A 58 -4.28 -1.01 -8.71
N ALA A 59 -5.06 -0.04 -9.16
CA ALA A 59 -6.48 -0.24 -9.48
C ALA A 59 -6.95 0.92 -10.34
N TYR A 60 -7.87 0.67 -11.24
CA TYR A 60 -8.49 1.71 -12.09
C TYR A 60 -7.47 2.54 -12.89
N GLY A 61 -6.33 1.98 -13.23
CA GLY A 61 -5.26 2.71 -13.93
C GLY A 61 -4.45 3.63 -13.04
N TRP A 62 -4.59 3.52 -11.72
CA TRP A 62 -3.88 4.34 -10.74
C TRP A 62 -2.95 3.49 -9.89
N LEU A 63 -1.85 4.10 -9.47
CA LEU A 63 -0.98 3.58 -8.42
C LEU A 63 -1.36 4.28 -7.11
N TYR A 64 -1.71 3.49 -6.11
CA TYR A 64 -2.03 3.98 -4.76
C TYR A 64 -0.91 3.58 -3.82
N ILE A 65 -0.34 4.55 -3.12
CA ILE A 65 0.70 4.29 -2.12
C ILE A 65 0.09 4.55 -0.76
N GLN A 66 0.04 3.53 0.07
CA GLN A 66 -0.54 3.60 1.39
C GLN A 66 0.51 3.81 2.48
N LEU A 67 1.63 3.10 2.38
CA LEU A 67 2.70 3.16 3.36
C LEU A 67 4.04 3.24 2.64
N LEU A 68 4.93 4.06 3.17
CA LEU A 68 6.31 4.15 2.69
C LEU A 68 7.22 4.31 3.89
N LEU A 69 8.11 3.35 4.09
CA LEU A 69 9.07 3.38 5.17
C LEU A 69 10.48 3.18 4.64
N VAL A 70 11.33 4.18 4.85
CA VAL A 70 12.76 4.07 4.62
C VAL A 70 13.44 3.92 5.98
N PRO A 71 14.17 2.82 6.23
CA PRO A 71 14.88 2.64 7.50
C PRO A 71 15.81 3.82 7.78
N GLU A 72 15.91 4.23 9.04
CA GLU A 72 16.70 5.39 9.41
C GLU A 72 18.15 5.28 8.94
N ALA A 73 18.73 4.08 9.04
CA ALA A 73 20.11 3.84 8.61
C ALA A 73 20.32 4.03 7.10
N LEU A 74 19.26 3.98 6.31
CA LEU A 74 19.32 4.11 4.85
C LEU A 74 18.82 5.46 4.34
N ARG A 75 18.41 6.36 5.23
CA ARG A 75 17.95 7.69 4.83
C ARG A 75 19.10 8.51 4.27
N GLY A 76 18.78 9.33 3.27
CA GLY A 76 19.78 10.14 2.60
C GLY A 76 20.57 9.40 1.53
N GLN A 77 20.24 8.15 1.23
CA GLN A 77 20.93 7.33 0.23
C GLN A 77 20.08 7.08 -1.01
N GLY A 78 18.95 7.77 -1.15
CA GLY A 78 18.09 7.64 -2.32
C GLY A 78 17.21 6.38 -2.31
N VAL A 79 17.09 5.68 -1.20
CA VAL A 79 16.28 4.45 -1.12
C VAL A 79 14.81 4.74 -1.35
N GLY A 80 14.28 5.84 -0.80
CA GLY A 80 12.90 6.23 -1.04
C GLY A 80 12.61 6.45 -2.53
N ALA A 81 13.53 7.10 -3.24
CA ALA A 81 13.40 7.30 -4.68
C ALA A 81 13.46 5.97 -5.44
N GLN A 82 14.30 5.03 -5.00
CA GLN A 82 14.36 3.70 -5.60
C GLN A 82 13.06 2.92 -5.39
N LEU A 83 12.46 3.01 -4.21
CA LEU A 83 11.18 2.37 -3.92
C LEU A 83 10.08 2.93 -4.82
N MET A 84 10.03 4.25 -4.96
CA MET A 84 9.06 4.90 -5.83
C MET A 84 9.28 4.53 -7.30
N ALA A 85 10.53 4.52 -7.75
CA ALA A 85 10.85 4.18 -9.14
C ALA A 85 10.43 2.74 -9.46
N ARG A 86 10.66 1.81 -8.55
CA ARG A 86 10.25 0.41 -8.76
C ARG A 86 8.73 0.28 -8.77
N ALA A 87 8.04 0.98 -7.88
CA ALA A 87 6.57 0.97 -7.84
C ALA A 87 5.98 1.55 -9.11
N GLU A 88 6.52 2.67 -9.58
CA GLU A 88 6.07 3.32 -10.80
C GLU A 88 6.32 2.46 -12.03
N ALA A 89 7.47 1.81 -12.12
CA ALA A 89 7.80 0.92 -13.23
C ALA A 89 6.82 -0.27 -13.27
N GLU A 90 6.53 -0.87 -12.13
CA GLU A 90 5.57 -1.97 -12.05
C GLU A 90 4.16 -1.50 -12.39
N ALA A 91 3.77 -0.33 -11.90
CA ALA A 91 2.47 0.25 -12.21
C ALA A 91 2.32 0.49 -13.71
N GLN A 92 3.35 1.01 -14.37
CA GLN A 92 3.34 1.19 -15.82
C GLN A 92 3.22 -0.13 -16.55
N ALA A 93 3.93 -1.17 -16.08
CA ALA A 93 3.81 -2.52 -16.65
C ALA A 93 2.40 -3.09 -16.49
N ARG A 94 1.66 -2.65 -15.48
CA ARG A 94 0.25 -3.02 -15.27
C ARG A 94 -0.72 -2.12 -16.03
N GLY A 95 -0.22 -1.15 -16.80
CA GLY A 95 -1.05 -0.25 -17.59
C GLY A 95 -1.54 0.99 -16.84
N CYS A 96 -0.99 1.29 -15.68
CA CYS A 96 -1.36 2.49 -14.93
C CYS A 96 -0.78 3.75 -15.57
N GLN A 97 -1.57 4.80 -15.62
CA GLN A 97 -1.17 6.10 -16.15
C GLN A 97 -1.09 7.17 -15.08
N HIS A 98 -1.51 6.85 -13.85
CA HIS A 98 -1.62 7.81 -12.76
C HIS A 98 -1.06 7.22 -11.46
N ALA A 99 -0.65 8.09 -10.57
CA ALA A 99 -0.19 7.70 -9.24
C ALA A 99 -0.84 8.58 -8.16
#